data_8a67d8fceab7ad267af29b4e81405720
#
_entry.id   8a67d8fceab7ad267af29b4e81405720
#
_cell.length_a   1.000
_cell.length_b   1.000
_cell.length_c   1.000
_cell.angle_alpha   90.00
_cell.angle_beta   90.00
_cell.angle_gamma   90.00
#
_symmetry.space_group_name_H-M   'P 1'
#
loop_
_entity.id
_entity.type
_entity.pdbx_description
1 polymer ?
#
loop_
_entity_poly.entity_id
_entity_poly.type
_entity_poly.pdbx_seq_one_letter_code
_entity_poly.pdbx_strand_id
1 'polypeptide(L)'
;MEVYLTDGTLPTYFDNGKKSGEITYKNSKPHGLWTEWYENGQLKSEKRYKDGKRHGKCIGWYENGLMLKESFYKDGKAEGTNMTWNKDGTLIRKYIWKDSKLDGEQIQWYDNGQMSQKSFYQYNRIDGKRICWYENGQKHYEDNYEDGLLDGYSVTYRENGSKRKEENYKHGFCLGRTNHVEG
;
A
#
# COMPACT_ATOMS: atom_id res chain seq x y z
N MET A 1 32.57 -17.95 -17.99
CA MET A 1 31.71 -19.16 -18.00
C MET A 1 30.32 -18.72 -17.57
N GLU A 2 29.41 -18.62 -18.52
CA GLU A 2 28.00 -18.31 -18.20
C GLU A 2 27.42 -19.52 -17.47
N VAL A 3 27.00 -19.33 -16.24
CA VAL A 3 26.28 -20.35 -15.48
C VAL A 3 24.84 -20.33 -15.98
N TYR A 4 24.50 -21.24 -16.87
CA TYR A 4 23.10 -21.45 -17.26
C TYR A 4 22.38 -22.10 -16.08
N LEU A 5 21.47 -21.36 -15.46
CA LEU A 5 20.55 -21.94 -14.48
C LEU A 5 19.67 -22.96 -15.19
N THR A 6 19.70 -24.19 -14.72
CA THR A 6 18.84 -25.26 -15.26
C THR A 6 17.37 -24.97 -14.97
N ASP A 7 16.50 -25.35 -15.91
CA ASP A 7 15.07 -25.32 -15.67
C ASP A 7 14.71 -26.23 -14.48
N GLY A 8 13.81 -25.79 -13.64
CA GLY A 8 13.37 -26.51 -12.46
C GLY A 8 13.33 -25.66 -11.19
N THR A 9 13.02 -26.31 -10.07
CA THR A 9 12.94 -25.66 -8.77
C THR A 9 14.24 -25.81 -8.00
N LEU A 10 14.83 -24.69 -7.59
CA LEU A 10 16.09 -24.62 -6.86
C LEU A 10 15.80 -24.20 -5.41
N PRO A 11 16.20 -25.02 -4.42
CA PRO A 11 16.11 -24.64 -3.01
C PRO A 11 17.28 -23.76 -2.60
N THR A 12 17.04 -22.90 -1.62
CA THR A 12 18.06 -22.16 -0.86
C THR A 12 17.96 -22.54 0.62
N TYR A 13 19.07 -22.39 1.35
CA TYR A 13 19.17 -22.82 2.74
C TYR A 13 19.79 -21.72 3.60
N PHE A 14 19.43 -21.71 4.87
CA PHE A 14 20.12 -20.96 5.92
C PHE A 14 21.45 -21.64 6.27
N ASP A 15 22.35 -20.93 6.96
CA ASP A 15 23.63 -21.48 7.43
C ASP A 15 23.46 -22.69 8.36
N ASN A 16 22.32 -22.78 9.05
CA ASN A 16 21.95 -23.91 9.91
C ASN A 16 21.41 -25.13 9.14
N GLY A 17 21.42 -25.10 7.79
CA GLY A 17 20.95 -26.16 6.92
C GLY A 17 19.42 -26.24 6.72
N LYS A 18 18.62 -25.41 7.38
CA LYS A 18 17.18 -25.36 7.13
C LYS A 18 16.89 -24.69 5.79
N LYS A 19 15.82 -25.11 5.13
CA LYS A 19 15.37 -24.51 3.87
C LYS A 19 14.91 -23.06 4.11
N SER A 20 15.52 -22.11 3.39
CA SER A 20 15.21 -20.68 3.46
C SER A 20 14.33 -20.21 2.30
N GLY A 21 14.36 -20.94 1.18
CA GLY A 21 13.56 -20.58 0.02
C GLY A 21 13.55 -21.67 -1.04
N GLU A 22 12.70 -21.48 -2.03
CA GLU A 22 12.75 -22.19 -3.29
C GLU A 22 12.20 -21.32 -4.40
N ILE A 23 12.80 -21.43 -5.56
CA ILE A 23 12.40 -20.68 -6.75
C ILE A 23 12.44 -21.59 -7.97
N THR A 24 11.42 -21.47 -8.81
CA THR A 24 11.35 -22.20 -10.07
C THR A 24 11.88 -21.32 -11.20
N TYR A 25 12.72 -21.92 -12.06
CA TYR A 25 13.26 -21.30 -13.27
C TYR A 25 12.72 -22.00 -14.51
N LYS A 26 12.54 -21.19 -15.56
CA LYS A 26 12.29 -21.65 -16.93
C LYS A 26 13.05 -20.74 -17.90
N ASN A 27 13.82 -21.36 -18.81
CA ASN A 27 14.73 -20.64 -19.72
C ASN A 27 15.63 -19.64 -18.97
N SER A 28 16.26 -20.08 -17.88
CA SER A 28 17.13 -19.29 -17.00
C SER A 28 16.47 -18.04 -16.38
N LYS A 29 15.14 -17.96 -16.37
CA LYS A 29 14.37 -16.85 -15.77
C LYS A 29 13.46 -17.38 -14.67
N PRO A 30 13.27 -16.61 -13.57
CA PRO A 30 12.24 -16.92 -12.58
C PRO A 30 10.87 -17.12 -13.25
N HIS A 31 10.25 -18.27 -12.96
CA HIS A 31 8.94 -18.64 -13.52
C HIS A 31 8.17 -19.51 -12.51
N GLY A 32 6.89 -19.23 -12.29
CA GLY A 32 6.10 -19.93 -11.28
C GLY A 32 6.20 -19.29 -9.90
N LEU A 33 6.22 -20.14 -8.87
CA LEU A 33 6.21 -19.70 -7.48
C LEU A 33 7.63 -19.56 -6.94
N TRP A 34 7.89 -18.46 -6.25
CA TRP A 34 9.04 -18.28 -5.38
C TRP A 34 8.53 -18.20 -3.94
N THR A 35 8.94 -19.18 -3.11
CA THR A 35 8.57 -19.28 -1.70
C THR A 35 9.81 -19.02 -0.83
N GLU A 36 9.63 -18.26 0.22
CA GLU A 36 10.66 -18.00 1.25
C GLU A 36 10.10 -18.33 2.64
N TRP A 37 10.95 -18.82 3.52
CA TRP A 37 10.63 -19.14 4.91
C TRP A 37 11.51 -18.37 5.89
N TYR A 38 11.02 -18.19 7.11
CA TYR A 38 11.81 -17.76 8.26
C TYR A 38 12.57 -18.95 8.85
N GLU A 39 13.59 -18.70 9.69
CA GLU A 39 14.35 -19.75 10.37
C GLU A 39 13.51 -20.63 11.31
N ASN A 40 12.39 -20.07 11.82
CA ASN A 40 11.41 -20.81 12.62
C ASN A 40 10.52 -21.75 11.77
N GLY A 41 10.69 -21.76 10.45
CA GLY A 41 9.96 -22.61 9.51
C GLY A 41 8.62 -22.04 9.00
N GLN A 42 8.21 -20.88 9.49
CA GLN A 42 7.00 -20.21 8.98
C GLN A 42 7.23 -19.55 7.62
N LEU A 43 6.17 -19.46 6.82
CA LEU A 43 6.22 -18.74 5.56
C LEU A 43 6.57 -17.26 5.77
N LYS A 44 7.52 -16.77 4.98
CA LYS A 44 7.93 -15.37 4.93
C LYS A 44 7.35 -14.67 3.71
N SER A 45 7.39 -15.32 2.54
CA SER A 45 6.78 -14.77 1.34
C SER A 45 6.50 -15.82 0.28
N GLU A 46 5.45 -15.54 -0.49
CA GLU A 46 5.16 -16.20 -1.76
C GLU A 46 5.05 -15.14 -2.86
N LYS A 47 5.80 -15.31 -3.93
CA LYS A 47 5.83 -14.40 -5.07
C LYS A 47 5.68 -15.19 -6.35
N ARG A 48 4.79 -14.76 -7.22
CA ARG A 48 4.60 -15.41 -8.53
C ARG A 48 5.36 -14.66 -9.60
N TYR A 49 6.02 -15.42 -10.47
CA TYR A 49 6.81 -14.93 -11.59
C TYR A 49 6.36 -15.55 -12.90
N LYS A 50 6.46 -14.77 -13.97
CA LYS A 50 6.34 -15.20 -15.35
C LYS A 50 7.46 -14.55 -16.15
N ASP A 51 8.31 -15.37 -16.78
CA ASP A 51 9.42 -14.95 -17.64
C ASP A 51 10.31 -13.86 -16.99
N GLY A 52 10.67 -14.07 -15.71
CA GLY A 52 11.53 -13.17 -14.93
C GLY A 52 10.83 -11.98 -14.29
N LYS A 53 9.54 -11.76 -14.55
CA LYS A 53 8.78 -10.63 -14.02
C LYS A 53 7.74 -11.10 -12.99
N ARG A 54 7.51 -10.31 -11.93
CA ARG A 54 6.39 -10.57 -11.01
C ARG A 54 5.08 -10.57 -11.81
N HIS A 55 4.27 -11.61 -11.59
CA HIS A 55 2.99 -11.77 -12.28
C HIS A 55 1.99 -12.53 -11.40
N GLY A 56 0.87 -11.91 -11.09
CA GLY A 56 -0.14 -12.46 -10.18
C GLY A 56 0.06 -12.02 -8.73
N LYS A 57 -0.49 -12.79 -7.82
CA LYS A 57 -0.53 -12.51 -6.38
C LYS A 57 0.83 -12.73 -5.73
N CYS A 58 1.25 -11.78 -4.89
CA CYS A 58 2.40 -11.86 -4.01
C CYS A 58 1.95 -11.62 -2.56
N ILE A 59 2.35 -12.48 -1.64
CA ILE A 59 2.00 -12.39 -0.22
C ILE A 59 3.28 -12.38 0.60
N GLY A 60 3.27 -11.62 1.69
CA GLY A 60 4.30 -11.66 2.72
C GLY A 60 3.66 -11.82 4.09
N TRP A 61 4.35 -12.49 4.97
CA TRP A 61 3.94 -12.74 6.36
C TRP A 61 5.00 -12.22 7.33
N TYR A 62 4.56 -11.91 8.52
CA TYR A 62 5.44 -11.69 9.66
C TYR A 62 5.94 -13.01 10.22
N GLU A 63 6.99 -12.95 11.02
CA GLU A 63 7.56 -14.12 11.68
C GLU A 63 6.62 -14.80 12.71
N ASN A 64 5.56 -14.10 13.16
CA ASN A 64 4.48 -14.65 13.96
C ASN A 64 3.38 -15.34 13.15
N GLY A 65 3.54 -15.44 11.81
CA GLY A 65 2.60 -16.09 10.90
C GLY A 65 1.45 -15.22 10.43
N LEU A 66 1.27 -14.02 10.97
CA LEU A 66 0.25 -13.09 10.52
C LEU A 66 0.64 -12.44 9.19
N MET A 67 -0.36 -12.11 8.40
CA MET A 67 -0.16 -11.49 7.09
C MET A 67 0.46 -10.10 7.24
N LEU A 68 1.55 -9.84 6.50
CA LEU A 68 2.20 -8.53 6.41
C LEU A 68 1.63 -7.71 5.25
N LYS A 69 1.58 -8.34 4.06
CA LYS A 69 1.07 -7.67 2.87
C LYS A 69 0.55 -8.65 1.82
N GLU A 70 -0.39 -8.15 1.03
CA GLU A 70 -0.85 -8.76 -0.21
C GLU A 70 -0.69 -7.75 -1.34
N SER A 71 -0.20 -8.19 -2.50
CA SER A 71 0.04 -7.33 -3.65
C SER A 71 -0.21 -8.11 -4.93
N PHE A 72 -0.65 -7.42 -5.98
CA PHE A 72 -0.85 -8.00 -7.29
C PHE A 72 0.05 -7.33 -8.31
N TYR A 73 0.55 -8.13 -9.25
CA TYR A 73 1.44 -7.69 -10.32
C TYR A 73 1.01 -8.26 -11.66
N LYS A 74 1.21 -7.47 -12.71
CA LYS A 74 1.08 -7.89 -14.10
C LYS A 74 2.34 -7.47 -14.84
N ASP A 75 3.08 -8.45 -15.37
CA ASP A 75 4.32 -8.24 -16.14
C ASP A 75 5.35 -7.31 -15.46
N GLY A 76 5.49 -7.46 -14.14
CA GLY A 76 6.41 -6.69 -13.30
C GLY A 76 5.85 -5.39 -12.74
N LYS A 77 4.69 -4.94 -13.21
CA LYS A 77 4.03 -3.73 -12.75
C LYS A 77 3.02 -4.05 -11.65
N ALA A 78 2.95 -3.18 -10.63
CA ALA A 78 1.91 -3.27 -9.60
C ALA A 78 0.54 -3.01 -10.25
N GLU A 79 -0.44 -3.87 -9.90
CA GLU A 79 -1.78 -3.87 -10.48
C GLU A 79 -2.81 -4.26 -9.43
N GLY A 80 -4.00 -3.64 -9.46
CA GLY A 80 -5.09 -3.96 -8.54
C GLY A 80 -4.85 -3.51 -7.10
N THR A 81 -5.51 -4.18 -6.16
CA THR A 81 -5.50 -3.81 -4.74
C THR A 81 -4.29 -4.37 -4.03
N ASN A 82 -3.52 -3.50 -3.36
CA ASN A 82 -2.46 -3.87 -2.44
C ASN A 82 -2.89 -3.53 -1.01
N MET A 83 -2.67 -4.46 -0.09
CA MET A 83 -3.02 -4.34 1.32
C MET A 83 -1.81 -4.60 2.21
N THR A 84 -1.75 -3.91 3.34
CA THR A 84 -0.69 -4.07 4.35
C THR A 84 -1.32 -4.11 5.74
N TRP A 85 -0.87 -5.04 6.56
CA TRP A 85 -1.29 -5.22 7.95
C TRP A 85 -0.12 -4.96 8.89
N ASN A 86 -0.40 -4.59 10.13
CA ASN A 86 0.58 -4.53 11.20
C ASN A 86 0.81 -5.93 11.82
N LYS A 87 1.74 -6.01 12.80
CA LYS A 87 2.12 -7.29 13.45
C LYS A 87 1.00 -7.91 14.29
N ASP A 88 -0.04 -7.15 14.61
CA ASP A 88 -1.22 -7.59 15.37
C ASP A 88 -2.35 -8.06 14.44
N GLY A 89 -2.15 -7.96 13.11
CA GLY A 89 -3.12 -8.37 12.09
C GLY A 89 -4.14 -7.30 11.72
N THR A 90 -4.00 -6.07 12.23
CA THR A 90 -4.86 -4.94 11.84
C THR A 90 -4.47 -4.45 10.45
N LEU A 91 -5.46 -4.27 9.57
CA LEU A 91 -5.26 -3.65 8.25
C LEU A 91 -4.89 -2.18 8.43
N ILE A 92 -3.73 -1.76 7.91
CA ILE A 92 -3.24 -0.38 8.03
C ILE A 92 -3.20 0.38 6.72
N ARG A 93 -3.19 -0.33 5.57
CA ARG A 93 -3.21 0.32 4.24
C ARG A 93 -3.94 -0.52 3.21
N LYS A 94 -4.71 0.16 2.36
CA LYS A 94 -5.30 -0.39 1.14
C LYS A 94 -5.11 0.61 0.01
N TYR A 95 -4.34 0.23 -1.01
CA TYR A 95 -4.01 1.06 -2.15
C TYR A 95 -4.38 0.36 -3.44
N ILE A 96 -4.93 1.10 -4.40
CA ILE A 96 -5.26 0.59 -5.73
C ILE A 96 -4.21 1.09 -6.72
N TRP A 97 -3.69 0.15 -7.50
CA TRP A 97 -2.62 0.38 -8.46
C TRP A 97 -3.08 0.01 -9.88
N LYS A 98 -2.62 0.78 -10.84
CA LYS A 98 -2.74 0.49 -12.27
C LYS A 98 -1.41 0.83 -12.95
N ASP A 99 -0.80 -0.14 -13.63
CA ASP A 99 0.51 0.02 -14.28
C ASP A 99 1.60 0.65 -13.39
N SER A 100 1.69 0.27 -12.09
CA SER A 100 2.58 0.83 -11.07
C SER A 100 2.34 2.30 -10.72
N LYS A 101 1.16 2.83 -11.01
CA LYS A 101 0.69 4.14 -10.57
C LYS A 101 -0.47 3.99 -9.60
N LEU A 102 -0.55 4.83 -8.58
CA LEU A 102 -1.74 4.93 -7.75
C LEU A 102 -2.91 5.40 -8.62
N ASP A 103 -3.97 4.60 -8.68
CA ASP A 103 -5.15 4.89 -9.51
C ASP A 103 -6.39 4.30 -8.83
N GLY A 104 -7.18 5.15 -8.21
CA GLY A 104 -8.36 4.78 -7.43
C GLY A 104 -8.25 5.17 -5.94
N GLU A 105 -9.09 4.51 -5.15
CA GLU A 105 -9.21 4.79 -3.71
C GLU A 105 -7.98 4.31 -2.94
N GLN A 106 -7.49 5.17 -2.03
CA GLN A 106 -6.42 4.89 -1.09
C GLN A 106 -6.95 5.08 0.33
N ILE A 107 -6.79 4.07 1.18
CA ILE A 107 -7.23 4.12 2.57
C ILE A 107 -6.07 3.74 3.49
N GLN A 108 -5.96 4.47 4.60
CA GLN A 108 -5.06 4.17 5.70
C GLN A 108 -5.85 4.10 7.00
N TRP A 109 -5.36 3.29 7.92
CA TRP A 109 -5.94 3.12 9.24
C TRP A 109 -4.87 3.31 10.32
N TYR A 110 -5.30 3.72 11.49
CA TYR A 110 -4.52 3.68 12.72
C TYR A 110 -4.42 2.25 13.24
N ASP A 111 -3.51 2.00 14.16
CA ASP A 111 -3.36 0.68 14.80
C ASP A 111 -4.60 0.26 15.61
N ASN A 112 -5.42 1.23 16.07
CA ASN A 112 -6.70 0.97 16.73
C ASN A 112 -7.82 0.54 15.74
N GLY A 113 -7.53 0.43 14.42
CA GLY A 113 -8.46 0.02 13.37
C GLY A 113 -9.35 1.13 12.82
N GLN A 114 -9.29 2.34 13.35
CA GLN A 114 -10.05 3.49 12.81
C GLN A 114 -9.35 4.06 11.58
N MET A 115 -10.14 4.55 10.61
CA MET A 115 -9.56 5.21 9.44
C MET A 115 -8.77 6.45 9.85
N SER A 116 -7.53 6.56 9.33
CA SER A 116 -6.69 7.75 9.46
C SER A 116 -6.74 8.64 8.24
N GLN A 117 -6.86 8.04 7.04
CA GLN A 117 -6.94 8.78 5.78
C GLN A 117 -7.73 8.01 4.73
N LYS A 118 -8.48 8.76 3.91
CA LYS A 118 -9.08 8.30 2.66
C LYS A 118 -8.84 9.35 1.58
N SER A 119 -8.39 8.92 0.41
CA SER A 119 -8.10 9.79 -0.72
C SER A 119 -8.29 9.06 -2.03
N PHE A 120 -8.41 9.80 -3.13
CA PHE A 120 -8.51 9.26 -4.48
C PHE A 120 -7.34 9.75 -5.32
N TYR A 121 -6.82 8.87 -6.15
CA TYR A 121 -5.71 9.14 -7.04
C TYR A 121 -6.05 8.75 -8.47
N GLN A 122 -5.54 9.53 -9.42
CA GLN A 122 -5.50 9.23 -10.83
C GLN A 122 -4.06 9.38 -11.32
N TYR A 123 -3.45 8.30 -11.79
CA TYR A 123 -2.07 8.27 -12.29
C TYR A 123 -1.02 8.90 -11.36
N ASN A 124 -1.03 8.56 -10.07
CA ASN A 124 -0.18 9.11 -8.99
C ASN A 124 -0.51 10.56 -8.57
N ARG A 125 -1.50 11.21 -9.14
CA ARG A 125 -1.96 12.51 -8.69
C ARG A 125 -3.20 12.33 -7.81
N ILE A 126 -3.24 13.04 -6.70
CA ILE A 126 -4.48 13.11 -5.92
C ILE A 126 -5.52 13.85 -6.74
N ASP A 127 -6.72 13.29 -6.83
CA ASP A 127 -7.84 13.84 -7.60
C ASP A 127 -9.14 13.51 -6.89
N GLY A 128 -9.94 14.55 -6.58
CA GLY A 128 -11.13 14.43 -5.76
C GLY A 128 -10.87 14.69 -4.27
N LYS A 129 -11.67 14.06 -3.44
CA LYS A 129 -11.71 14.33 -1.99
C LYS A 129 -10.60 13.57 -1.24
N ARG A 130 -9.93 14.28 -0.30
CA ARG A 130 -9.11 13.69 0.74
C ARG A 130 -9.72 14.01 2.10
N ILE A 131 -9.88 12.99 2.94
CA ILE A 131 -10.33 13.13 4.32
C ILE A 131 -9.29 12.48 5.22
N CYS A 132 -8.92 13.18 6.29
CA CYS A 132 -8.12 12.62 7.38
C CYS A 132 -8.91 12.72 8.69
N TRP A 133 -8.64 11.79 9.56
CA TRP A 133 -9.28 11.68 10.87
C TRP A 133 -8.23 11.68 11.98
N TYR A 134 -8.62 12.10 13.16
CA TYR A 134 -7.90 11.87 14.41
C TYR A 134 -8.09 10.42 14.87
N GLU A 135 -7.25 9.95 15.79
CA GLU A 135 -7.39 8.62 16.38
C GLU A 135 -8.68 8.40 17.15
N ASN A 136 -9.37 9.47 17.59
CA ASN A 136 -10.69 9.42 18.21
C ASN A 136 -11.86 9.29 17.20
N GLY A 137 -11.54 9.21 15.87
CA GLY A 137 -12.51 9.06 14.77
C GLY A 137 -13.14 10.36 14.28
N GLN A 138 -12.88 11.50 14.94
CA GLN A 138 -13.33 12.79 14.45
C GLN A 138 -12.52 13.23 13.23
N LYS A 139 -13.17 13.95 12.29
CA LYS A 139 -12.44 14.51 11.15
C LYS A 139 -11.37 15.49 11.62
N HIS A 140 -10.18 15.40 11.00
CA HIS A 140 -9.09 16.35 11.18
C HIS A 140 -9.09 17.40 10.06
N TYR A 141 -9.12 16.94 8.80
CA TYR A 141 -9.29 17.82 7.66
C TYR A 141 -9.98 17.11 6.50
N GLU A 142 -10.62 17.92 5.68
CA GLU A 142 -11.29 17.50 4.45
C GLU A 142 -10.93 18.49 3.34
N ASP A 143 -10.29 18.00 2.28
CA ASP A 143 -9.79 18.78 1.17
C ASP A 143 -10.36 18.27 -0.14
N ASN A 144 -10.43 19.15 -1.15
CA ASN A 144 -10.74 18.78 -2.52
C ASN A 144 -9.54 19.07 -3.42
N TYR A 145 -9.27 18.18 -4.33
CA TYR A 145 -8.15 18.25 -5.27
C TYR A 145 -8.63 18.04 -6.71
N GLU A 146 -8.01 18.76 -7.64
CA GLU A 146 -8.09 18.55 -9.07
C GLU A 146 -6.67 18.49 -9.62
N ASP A 147 -6.31 17.41 -10.32
CA ASP A 147 -4.97 17.19 -10.89
C ASP A 147 -3.79 17.40 -9.90
N GLY A 148 -3.97 17.07 -8.62
CA GLY A 148 -2.95 17.19 -7.57
C GLY A 148 -2.88 18.56 -6.89
N LEU A 149 -3.67 19.51 -7.30
CA LEU A 149 -3.77 20.84 -6.69
C LEU A 149 -5.04 20.97 -5.86
N LEU A 150 -4.98 21.73 -4.75
CA LEU A 150 -6.18 22.08 -3.99
C LEU A 150 -7.14 22.86 -4.90
N ASP A 151 -8.39 22.38 -5.02
CA ASP A 151 -9.44 22.99 -5.80
C ASP A 151 -10.79 22.81 -5.09
N GLY A 152 -11.41 23.89 -4.67
CA GLY A 152 -12.61 23.88 -3.83
C GLY A 152 -12.30 24.09 -2.35
N TYR A 153 -13.23 23.63 -1.51
CA TYR A 153 -13.11 23.84 -0.06
C TYR A 153 -12.12 22.91 0.62
N SER A 154 -11.33 23.50 1.53
CA SER A 154 -10.50 22.81 2.50
C SER A 154 -10.99 23.19 3.89
N VAL A 155 -11.29 22.20 4.73
CA VAL A 155 -11.82 22.41 6.08
C VAL A 155 -10.93 21.67 7.07
N THR A 156 -10.49 22.40 8.09
CA THR A 156 -9.76 21.82 9.24
C THR A 156 -10.67 21.81 10.46
N TYR A 157 -10.65 20.71 11.19
CA TYR A 157 -11.44 20.50 12.41
C TYR A 157 -10.52 20.37 13.62
N ARG A 158 -11.04 20.59 14.81
CA ARG A 158 -10.42 20.27 16.11
C ARG A 158 -10.78 18.84 16.50
N GLU A 159 -10.06 18.28 17.47
CA GLU A 159 -10.34 16.93 18.00
C GLU A 159 -11.73 16.78 18.62
N ASN A 160 -12.37 17.87 19.02
CA ASN A 160 -13.77 17.88 19.50
C ASN A 160 -14.80 17.90 18.37
N GLY A 161 -14.34 17.87 17.09
CA GLY A 161 -15.18 17.89 15.89
C GLY A 161 -15.63 19.28 15.44
N SER A 162 -15.35 20.35 16.19
CA SER A 162 -15.69 21.71 15.76
C SER A 162 -14.79 22.18 14.62
N LYS A 163 -15.32 22.99 13.71
CA LYS A 163 -14.51 23.59 12.66
C LYS A 163 -13.49 24.56 13.25
N ARG A 164 -12.25 24.46 12.80
CA ARG A 164 -11.17 25.39 13.13
C ARG A 164 -10.96 26.42 12.04
N LYS A 165 -10.99 25.98 10.79
CA LYS A 165 -10.67 26.83 9.64
C LYS A 165 -11.37 26.29 8.39
N GLU A 166 -11.85 27.20 7.54
CA GLU A 166 -12.32 26.90 6.19
C GLU A 166 -11.58 27.79 5.20
N GLU A 167 -11.12 27.22 4.11
CA GLU A 167 -10.46 27.90 3.02
C GLU A 167 -11.08 27.45 1.70
N ASN A 168 -11.08 28.33 0.72
CA ASN A 168 -11.49 28.01 -0.64
C ASN A 168 -10.30 28.18 -1.58
N TYR A 169 -10.07 27.20 -2.43
CA TYR A 169 -8.94 27.16 -3.35
C TYR A 169 -9.41 27.04 -4.80
N LYS A 170 -8.61 27.58 -5.71
CA LYS A 170 -8.71 27.34 -7.15
C LYS A 170 -7.29 27.12 -7.69
N HIS A 171 -7.07 25.94 -8.29
CA HIS A 171 -5.76 25.53 -8.84
C HIS A 171 -4.59 25.79 -7.88
N GLY A 172 -4.76 25.46 -6.58
CA GLY A 172 -3.76 25.64 -5.52
C GLY A 172 -3.67 27.05 -4.92
N PHE A 173 -4.37 28.05 -5.47
CA PHE A 173 -4.39 29.41 -4.93
C PHE A 173 -5.54 29.59 -3.95
N CYS A 174 -5.24 30.07 -2.73
CA CYS A 174 -6.25 30.38 -1.72
C CYS A 174 -7.02 31.65 -2.13
N LEU A 175 -8.33 31.52 -2.32
CA LEU A 175 -9.23 32.61 -2.69
C LEU A 175 -9.84 33.30 -1.47
N GLY A 176 -9.97 32.62 -0.34
CA GLY A 176 -10.56 33.15 0.88
C GLY A 176 -10.39 32.19 2.05
N ARG A 177 -10.43 32.74 3.27
CA ARG A 177 -10.27 32.03 4.52
C ARG A 177 -11.21 32.54 5.59
N THR A 178 -11.80 31.61 6.34
CA THR A 178 -12.58 31.87 7.56
C THR A 178 -11.97 31.07 8.72
N ASN A 179 -11.67 31.74 9.84
CA ASN A 179 -11.24 31.10 11.08
C ASN A 179 -12.41 31.04 12.06
N HIS A 180 -12.58 29.91 12.72
CA HIS A 180 -13.58 29.70 13.75
C HIS A 180 -12.92 29.73 15.12
N VAL A 181 -13.29 30.71 15.96
CA VAL A 181 -12.80 30.82 17.34
C VAL A 181 -13.51 29.78 18.20
N GLU A 182 -12.83 29.28 19.22
CA GLU A 182 -13.49 28.49 20.25
C GLU A 182 -14.41 29.40 21.05
N GLY A 183 -15.71 29.07 21.13
CA GLY A 183 -16.67 29.71 21.99
C GLY A 183 -16.56 29.22 23.41
#